data_dbefa8a75124acf8e319d6e3d22c1397
#
_entry.id   dbefa8a75124acf8e319d6e3d22c1397
#
_cell.length_a   1.000
_cell.length_b   1.000
_cell.length_c   1.000
_cell.angle_alpha   90.00
_cell.angle_beta   90.00
_cell.angle_gamma   90.00
#
_symmetry.space_group_name_H-M   'P 1'
#
loop_
_entity.id
_entity.type
_entity.pdbx_description
1 polymer ?
#
loop_
_entity_poly.entity_id
_entity_poly.type
_entity_poly.pdbx_seq_one_letter_code
_entity_poly.pdbx_strand_id
1 'polypeptide(L)'
;MRAGEIANLTWDMLADGSGRVSNVIELRDCASKRGSGRRIPIHRDLAAALAEWRQTAESLDHVIKSERGGPMTPLSITVWFNRAFKNIGLRGCSSHSGRRTFITRTARLVHKAGGSLRDVQLLAGHRSIQTTQRYIDGDSDVQRKLVAMI
;
A
#
# COMPACT_ATOMS: atom_id res chain seq x y z
N MET A 1 -1.09 -0.10 1.07
CA MET A 1 -2.17 0.63 1.79
C MET A 1 -3.16 -0.35 2.38
N ARG A 2 -4.02 0.07 3.33
CA ARG A 2 -5.16 -0.72 3.84
C ARG A 2 -6.40 -0.47 2.97
N ALA A 3 -7.37 -1.38 2.95
CA ALA A 3 -8.60 -1.20 2.17
C ALA A 3 -9.34 0.11 2.48
N GLY A 4 -9.38 0.52 3.76
CA GLY A 4 -9.93 1.82 4.14
C GLY A 4 -9.15 3.03 3.64
N GLU A 5 -7.82 2.93 3.57
CA GLU A 5 -6.97 3.98 3.01
C GLU A 5 -7.15 4.09 1.49
N ILE A 6 -7.39 2.96 0.81
CA ILE A 6 -7.68 2.93 -0.63
C ILE A 6 -9.06 3.52 -0.91
N ALA A 7 -10.06 3.16 -0.08
CA ALA A 7 -11.43 3.67 -0.22
C ALA A 7 -11.52 5.19 -0.06
N ASN A 8 -10.72 5.75 0.86
CA ASN A 8 -10.73 7.18 1.18
C ASN A 8 -9.68 7.98 0.40
N LEU A 9 -9.00 7.36 -0.56
CA LEU A 9 -7.99 8.04 -1.38
C LEU A 9 -8.67 8.96 -2.37
N THR A 10 -8.31 10.24 -2.36
CA THR A 10 -8.82 11.26 -3.26
C THR A 10 -7.72 11.77 -4.19
N TRP A 11 -8.09 12.33 -5.32
CA TRP A 11 -7.14 12.80 -6.33
C TRP A 11 -6.25 13.93 -5.83
N ASP A 12 -6.73 14.78 -4.94
CA ASP A 12 -5.95 15.84 -4.33
C ASP A 12 -4.82 15.34 -3.39
N MET A 13 -4.89 14.09 -2.91
CA MET A 13 -3.78 13.42 -2.21
C MET A 13 -2.70 12.88 -3.15
N LEU A 14 -2.97 12.86 -4.45
CA LEU A 14 -2.11 12.34 -5.50
C LEU A 14 -1.62 13.43 -6.45
N ALA A 15 -2.20 14.63 -6.40
CA ALA A 15 -1.88 15.72 -7.31
C ALA A 15 -0.66 16.51 -6.86
N ASP A 16 0.16 16.92 -7.82
CA ASP A 16 1.16 17.97 -7.64
C ASP A 16 0.52 19.36 -7.77
N GLY A 17 1.32 20.42 -7.58
CA GLY A 17 0.87 21.81 -7.69
C GLY A 17 0.33 22.20 -9.09
N SER A 18 0.54 21.37 -10.12
CA SER A 18 -0.01 21.56 -11.47
C SER A 18 -1.25 20.69 -11.74
N GLY A 19 -1.73 19.93 -10.73
CA GLY A 19 -2.87 19.01 -10.87
C GLY A 19 -2.55 17.67 -11.53
N ARG A 20 -1.27 17.40 -11.87
CA ARG A 20 -0.82 16.12 -12.43
C ARG A 20 -0.57 15.11 -11.31
N VAL A 21 -0.56 13.83 -11.64
CA VAL A 21 -0.20 12.78 -10.68
C VAL A 21 1.23 12.97 -10.19
N SER A 22 1.37 13.14 -8.88
CA SER A 22 2.64 13.28 -8.17
C SER A 22 3.39 11.94 -8.10
N ASN A 23 4.66 11.98 -7.73
CA ASN A 23 5.45 10.81 -7.37
C ASN A 23 5.27 10.35 -5.90
N VAL A 24 4.39 11.01 -5.16
CA VAL A 24 4.10 10.75 -3.74
C VAL A 24 2.61 10.82 -3.48
N ILE A 25 2.08 9.88 -2.70
CA ILE A 25 0.75 9.98 -2.09
C ILE A 25 0.89 10.74 -0.77
N GLU A 26 0.17 11.84 -0.61
CA GLU A 26 0.05 12.55 0.67
C GLU A 26 -1.20 12.05 1.42
N LEU A 27 -1.11 10.86 1.99
CA LEU A 27 -2.23 10.27 2.71
C LEU A 27 -2.54 11.08 3.96
N ARG A 28 -3.72 11.71 3.99
CA ARG A 28 -4.18 12.54 5.11
C ARG A 28 -4.65 11.69 6.29
N ASP A 29 -4.64 12.28 7.48
CA ASP A 29 -5.12 11.64 8.71
C ASP A 29 -6.58 11.18 8.60
N CYS A 30 -7.45 11.98 8.01
CA CYS A 30 -8.87 11.63 7.80
C CYS A 30 -9.08 10.41 6.90
N ALA A 31 -8.17 10.17 5.95
CA ALA A 31 -8.23 9.01 5.06
C ALA A 31 -7.60 7.76 5.67
N SER A 32 -6.91 7.88 6.79
CA SER A 32 -6.16 6.81 7.44
C SER A 32 -6.81 6.31 8.73
N LYS A 33 -6.57 5.04 9.06
CA LYS A 33 -7.06 4.49 10.34
C LYS A 33 -6.32 5.13 11.51
N ARG A 34 -7.06 5.79 12.40
CA ARG A 34 -6.55 6.39 13.65
C ARG A 34 -5.54 7.54 13.43
N GLY A 35 -5.72 8.38 12.43
CA GLY A 35 -4.86 9.52 12.20
C GLY A 35 -3.40 9.14 11.91
N SER A 36 -3.16 8.17 11.02
CA SER A 36 -1.83 7.74 10.61
C SER A 36 -1.50 8.17 9.19
N GLY A 37 -1.78 9.44 8.89
CA GLY A 37 -1.42 10.07 7.62
C GLY A 37 0.10 10.00 7.40
N ARG A 38 0.50 9.93 6.14
CA ARG A 38 1.90 9.80 5.77
C ARG A 38 2.14 10.04 4.29
N ARG A 39 3.38 10.32 3.96
CA ARG A 39 3.84 10.40 2.57
C ARG A 39 4.29 9.02 2.11
N ILE A 40 3.78 8.56 0.96
CA ILE A 40 4.09 7.25 0.39
C ILE A 40 4.61 7.46 -1.03
N PRO A 41 5.90 7.19 -1.31
CA PRO A 41 6.43 7.24 -2.68
C PRO A 41 5.66 6.29 -3.61
N ILE A 42 5.40 6.76 -4.83
CA ILE A 42 4.67 6.00 -5.85
C ILE A 42 5.70 5.33 -6.78
N HIS A 43 5.56 4.02 -6.98
CA HIS A 43 6.35 3.32 -7.99
C HIS A 43 5.98 3.84 -9.39
N ARG A 44 6.97 3.97 -10.29
CA ARG A 44 6.79 4.50 -11.64
C ARG A 44 5.61 3.87 -12.41
N ASP A 45 5.46 2.54 -12.33
CA ASP A 45 4.39 1.83 -13.03
C ASP A 45 3.01 2.17 -12.47
N LEU A 46 2.91 2.38 -11.14
CA LEU A 46 1.68 2.85 -10.50
C LEU A 46 1.39 4.31 -10.86
N ALA A 47 2.42 5.16 -10.94
CA ALA A 47 2.24 6.55 -11.36
C ALA A 47 1.70 6.63 -12.80
N ALA A 48 2.24 5.83 -13.72
CA ALA A 48 1.77 5.73 -15.09
C ALA A 48 0.29 5.27 -15.16
N ALA A 49 -0.05 4.19 -14.45
CA ALA A 49 -1.42 3.69 -14.41
C ALA A 49 -2.41 4.70 -13.78
N LEU A 50 -1.98 5.43 -12.76
CA LEU A 50 -2.80 6.48 -12.15
C LEU A 50 -2.97 7.68 -13.09
N ALA A 51 -1.93 8.05 -13.85
CA ALA A 51 -2.02 9.13 -14.83
C ALA A 51 -2.99 8.78 -15.98
N GLU A 52 -2.95 7.55 -16.47
CA GLU A 52 -3.90 7.04 -17.46
C GLU A 52 -5.33 7.02 -16.89
N TRP A 53 -5.50 6.45 -15.69
CA TRP A 53 -6.79 6.41 -15.00
C TRP A 53 -7.38 7.80 -14.75
N ARG A 54 -6.51 8.78 -14.46
CA ARG A 54 -6.91 10.16 -14.25
C ARG A 54 -7.56 10.79 -15.47
N GLN A 55 -7.12 10.44 -16.68
CA GLN A 55 -7.67 10.96 -17.94
C GLN A 55 -9.12 10.49 -18.18
N THR A 56 -9.49 9.33 -17.63
CA THR A 56 -10.84 8.77 -17.75
C THR A 56 -11.76 9.14 -16.57
N ALA A 57 -11.20 9.80 -15.55
CA ALA A 57 -11.95 10.13 -14.33
C ALA A 57 -12.87 11.33 -14.55
N GLU A 58 -14.17 11.12 -14.51
CA GLU A 58 -15.21 12.14 -14.65
C GLU A 58 -15.25 13.14 -13.48
N SER A 59 -14.67 12.81 -12.33
CA SER A 59 -14.69 13.65 -11.13
C SER A 59 -13.36 13.57 -10.38
N LEU A 60 -13.02 14.65 -9.69
CA LEU A 60 -11.78 14.85 -8.94
C LEU A 60 -11.84 14.36 -7.49
N ASP A 61 -12.90 13.67 -7.10
CA ASP A 61 -13.07 13.17 -5.73
C ASP A 61 -12.21 11.91 -5.47
N HIS A 62 -12.88 10.78 -5.23
CA HIS A 62 -12.22 9.53 -4.92
C HIS A 62 -11.53 8.90 -6.13
N VAL A 63 -10.33 8.37 -5.91
CA VAL A 63 -9.55 7.68 -6.95
C VAL A 63 -10.23 6.38 -7.39
N ILE A 64 -10.79 5.64 -6.42
CA ILE A 64 -11.47 4.37 -6.67
C ILE A 64 -12.97 4.53 -6.47
N LYS A 65 -13.71 4.38 -7.57
CA LYS A 65 -15.17 4.47 -7.60
C LYS A 65 -15.79 3.10 -7.90
N SER A 66 -17.03 2.94 -7.47
CA SER A 66 -17.86 1.81 -7.84
C SER A 66 -18.46 2.04 -9.24
N GLU A 67 -18.93 0.98 -9.88
CA GLU A 67 -19.67 1.06 -11.15
C GLU A 67 -20.91 1.95 -11.08
N ARG A 68 -21.41 2.23 -9.88
CA ARG A 68 -22.54 3.15 -9.61
C ARG A 68 -22.12 4.60 -9.46
N GLY A 69 -20.86 4.94 -9.72
CA GLY A 69 -20.32 6.31 -9.68
C GLY A 69 -19.91 6.83 -8.31
N GLY A 70 -20.31 6.20 -7.20
CA GLY A 70 -19.91 6.60 -5.85
C GLY A 70 -18.58 5.98 -5.38
N PRO A 71 -18.00 6.45 -4.25
CA PRO A 71 -16.78 5.86 -3.71
C PRO A 71 -16.99 4.40 -3.30
N MET A 72 -16.00 3.56 -3.51
CA MET A 72 -16.04 2.19 -3.00
C MET A 72 -15.89 2.18 -1.47
N THR A 73 -16.65 1.33 -0.78
CA THR A 73 -16.46 1.10 0.65
C THR A 73 -15.22 0.22 0.90
N PRO A 74 -14.62 0.25 2.11
CA PRO A 74 -13.54 -0.67 2.48
C PRO A 74 -13.93 -2.15 2.32
N LEU A 75 -15.19 -2.47 2.60
CA LEU A 75 -15.73 -3.82 2.41
C LEU A 75 -15.76 -4.20 0.93
N SER A 76 -16.27 -3.31 0.07
CA SER A 76 -16.32 -3.55 -1.39
C SER A 76 -14.92 -3.78 -1.97
N ILE A 77 -13.92 -3.01 -1.55
CA ILE A 77 -12.53 -3.21 -1.93
C ILE A 77 -12.01 -4.58 -1.47
N THR A 78 -12.32 -4.97 -0.22
CA THR A 78 -11.92 -6.29 0.29
C THR A 78 -12.56 -7.43 -0.51
N VAL A 79 -13.84 -7.32 -0.82
CA VAL A 79 -14.57 -8.31 -1.64
C VAL A 79 -14.00 -8.37 -3.05
N TRP A 80 -13.70 -7.21 -3.65
CA TRP A 80 -13.06 -7.15 -4.97
C TRP A 80 -11.72 -7.89 -5.00
N PHE A 81 -10.84 -7.64 -4.05
CA PHE A 81 -9.55 -8.34 -3.95
C PHE A 81 -9.73 -9.86 -3.78
N ASN A 82 -10.67 -10.30 -2.93
CA ASN A 82 -10.94 -11.72 -2.74
C ASN A 82 -11.40 -12.39 -4.04
N ARG A 83 -12.27 -11.73 -4.81
CA ARG A 83 -12.72 -12.22 -6.12
C ARG A 83 -11.56 -12.25 -7.13
N ALA A 84 -10.79 -11.17 -7.23
CA ALA A 84 -9.65 -11.08 -8.14
C ALA A 84 -8.62 -12.19 -7.87
N PHE A 85 -8.23 -12.40 -6.62
CA PHE A 85 -7.30 -13.48 -6.25
C PHE A 85 -7.88 -14.87 -6.52
N LYS A 86 -9.18 -15.08 -6.25
CA LYS A 86 -9.85 -16.35 -6.56
C LYS A 86 -9.83 -16.64 -8.06
N ASN A 87 -10.10 -15.65 -8.90
CA ASN A 87 -10.15 -15.79 -10.37
C ASN A 87 -8.79 -16.17 -10.97
N ILE A 88 -7.69 -15.74 -10.36
CA ILE A 88 -6.32 -16.12 -10.79
C ILE A 88 -5.76 -17.32 -10.02
N GLY A 89 -6.62 -18.08 -9.32
CA GLY A 89 -6.23 -19.30 -8.62
C GLY A 89 -5.53 -19.13 -7.27
N LEU A 90 -5.33 -17.91 -6.78
CA LEU A 90 -4.68 -17.62 -5.50
C LEU A 90 -5.68 -17.73 -4.34
N ARG A 91 -5.99 -18.96 -3.95
CA ARG A 91 -6.89 -19.23 -2.82
C ARG A 91 -6.25 -18.83 -1.49
N GLY A 92 -7.05 -18.29 -0.57
CA GLY A 92 -6.59 -17.82 0.74
C GLY A 92 -5.96 -16.43 0.74
N CYS A 93 -5.80 -15.77 -0.42
CA CYS A 93 -5.37 -14.39 -0.50
C CYS A 93 -6.53 -13.41 -0.27
N SER A 94 -6.20 -12.25 0.29
CA SER A 94 -7.15 -11.18 0.62
C SER A 94 -6.54 -9.79 0.33
N SER A 95 -7.29 -8.73 0.56
CA SER A 95 -6.78 -7.34 0.47
C SER A 95 -5.53 -7.08 1.32
N HIS A 96 -5.31 -7.88 2.36
CA HIS A 96 -4.10 -7.78 3.19
C HIS A 96 -2.88 -8.50 2.59
N SER A 97 -3.07 -9.44 1.66
CA SER A 97 -1.98 -10.25 1.11
C SER A 97 -0.95 -9.39 0.37
N GLY A 98 -1.38 -8.50 -0.51
CA GLY A 98 -0.49 -7.57 -1.21
C GLY A 98 0.26 -6.65 -0.24
N ARG A 99 -0.42 -6.15 0.80
CA ARG A 99 0.22 -5.33 1.84
C ARG A 99 1.27 -6.14 2.62
N ARG A 100 0.97 -7.37 3.00
CA ARG A 100 1.95 -8.27 3.68
C ARG A 100 3.17 -8.48 2.81
N THR A 101 2.97 -8.85 1.54
CA THR A 101 4.06 -9.05 0.57
C THR A 101 4.92 -7.79 0.44
N PHE A 102 4.30 -6.63 0.30
CA PHE A 102 5.02 -5.35 0.24
C PHE A 102 5.89 -5.13 1.48
N ILE A 103 5.32 -5.24 2.68
CA ILE A 103 6.05 -4.98 3.93
C ILE A 103 7.21 -5.99 4.08
N THR A 104 6.97 -7.27 3.87
CA THR A 104 8.00 -8.32 3.97
C THR A 104 9.13 -8.09 2.96
N ARG A 105 8.81 -7.80 1.69
CA ARG A 105 9.83 -7.51 0.66
C ARG A 105 10.62 -6.24 0.98
N THR A 106 9.95 -5.16 1.37
CA THR A 106 10.61 -3.91 1.71
C THR A 106 11.53 -4.09 2.91
N ALA A 107 11.08 -4.81 3.95
CA ALA A 107 11.90 -5.11 5.11
C ALA A 107 13.16 -5.94 4.80
N ARG A 108 13.07 -6.87 3.83
CA ARG A 108 14.24 -7.64 3.36
C ARG A 108 15.21 -6.81 2.51
N LEU A 109 14.71 -5.78 1.82
CA LEU A 109 15.49 -4.95 0.91
C LEU A 109 16.00 -3.67 1.55
N VAL A 110 15.47 -3.26 2.70
CA VAL A 110 15.72 -1.93 3.28
C VAL A 110 17.21 -1.66 3.53
N HIS A 111 17.96 -2.65 3.99
CA HIS A 111 19.40 -2.50 4.21
C HIS A 111 20.21 -2.31 2.91
N LYS A 112 19.76 -2.93 1.81
CA LYS A 112 20.39 -2.73 0.48
C LYS A 112 20.17 -1.30 -0.03
N ALA A 113 19.10 -0.64 0.41
CA ALA A 113 18.80 0.76 0.09
C ALA A 113 19.44 1.75 1.09
N GLY A 114 20.25 1.27 2.04
CA GLY A 114 20.85 2.11 3.09
C GLY A 114 19.85 2.57 4.16
N GLY A 115 18.67 1.99 4.21
CA GLY A 115 17.62 2.31 5.18
C GLY A 115 17.56 1.35 6.37
N SER A 116 16.56 1.55 7.19
CA SER A 116 16.30 0.81 8.42
C SER A 116 14.87 0.27 8.49
N LEU A 117 14.59 -0.59 9.45
CA LEU A 117 13.23 -1.08 9.70
C LEU A 117 12.24 0.06 10.05
N ARG A 118 12.77 1.19 10.56
CA ARG A 118 11.97 2.39 10.82
C ARG A 118 11.36 2.97 9.53
N ASP A 119 12.08 2.94 8.42
CA ASP A 119 11.59 3.42 7.14
C ASP A 119 10.43 2.55 6.64
N VAL A 120 10.55 1.23 6.82
CA VAL A 120 9.47 0.27 6.52
C VAL A 120 8.25 0.52 7.41
N GLN A 121 8.47 0.79 8.69
CA GLN A 121 7.40 1.15 9.64
C GLN A 121 6.63 2.38 9.19
N LEU A 122 7.33 3.44 8.80
CA LEU A 122 6.74 4.70 8.33
C LEU A 122 5.94 4.48 7.04
N LEU A 123 6.51 3.80 6.04
CA LEU A 123 5.83 3.45 4.79
C LEU A 123 4.56 2.61 5.05
N ALA A 124 4.64 1.65 5.95
CA ALA A 124 3.50 0.81 6.32
C ALA A 124 2.45 1.56 7.15
N GLY A 125 2.79 2.66 7.80
CA GLY A 125 1.93 3.34 8.77
C GLY A 125 1.64 2.47 9.98
N HIS A 126 2.66 1.81 10.53
CA HIS A 126 2.56 1.08 11.79
C HIS A 126 2.94 2.01 12.94
N ARG A 127 2.09 2.07 13.98
CA ARG A 127 2.37 2.87 15.18
C ARG A 127 3.56 2.33 15.98
N SER A 128 3.74 1.01 15.98
CA SER A 128 4.77 0.30 16.72
C SER A 128 5.72 -0.42 15.79
N ILE A 129 7.01 -0.33 16.04
CA ILE A 129 8.06 -1.04 15.32
C ILE A 129 7.89 -2.56 15.43
N GLN A 130 7.43 -3.06 16.58
CA GLN A 130 7.15 -4.47 16.80
C GLN A 130 6.12 -5.02 15.81
N THR A 131 5.16 -4.19 15.37
CA THR A 131 4.22 -4.60 14.32
C THR A 131 4.94 -4.84 12.99
N THR A 132 5.98 -4.10 12.69
CA THR A 132 6.79 -4.28 11.48
C THR A 132 7.72 -5.48 11.62
N GLN A 133 8.32 -5.67 12.79
CA GLN A 133 9.19 -6.80 13.09
C GLN A 133 8.50 -8.15 12.85
N ARG A 134 7.23 -8.29 13.25
CA ARG A 134 6.46 -9.53 13.03
C ARG A 134 6.39 -9.99 11.56
N TYR A 135 6.70 -9.12 10.60
CA TYR A 135 6.74 -9.49 9.17
C TYR A 135 8.07 -10.10 8.75
N ILE A 136 9.10 -9.98 9.56
CA ILE A 136 10.45 -10.53 9.35
C ILE A 136 10.83 -11.56 10.40
N ASP A 137 10.14 -11.56 11.55
CA ASP A 137 10.33 -12.56 12.60
C ASP A 137 9.84 -13.93 12.09
N GLY A 138 10.66 -14.95 12.26
CA GLY A 138 10.29 -16.33 11.93
C GLY A 138 10.81 -16.86 10.58
N ASP A 139 11.71 -16.14 9.91
CA ASP A 139 12.42 -16.70 8.76
C ASP A 139 13.60 -17.57 9.24
N SER A 140 13.29 -18.83 9.58
CA SER A 140 14.29 -19.82 10.03
C SER A 140 15.40 -20.03 9.02
N ASP A 141 15.16 -19.80 7.72
CA ASP A 141 16.17 -19.94 6.68
C ASP A 141 17.20 -18.81 6.75
N VAL A 142 16.80 -17.61 7.12
CA VAL A 142 17.74 -16.49 7.37
C VAL A 142 18.61 -16.80 8.59
N GLN A 143 18.02 -17.32 9.65
CA GLN A 143 18.78 -17.71 10.86
C GLN A 143 19.81 -18.78 10.56
N ARG A 144 19.45 -19.83 9.79
CA ARG A 144 20.39 -20.88 9.34
C ARG A 144 21.53 -20.30 8.50
N LYS A 145 21.22 -19.39 7.56
CA LYS A 145 22.23 -18.73 6.74
C LYS A 145 23.18 -17.88 7.57
N LEU A 146 22.67 -17.12 8.54
CA LEU A 146 23.50 -16.31 9.44
C LEU A 146 24.47 -17.18 10.23
N VAL A 147 24.00 -18.28 10.82
CA VAL A 147 24.87 -19.22 11.55
C VAL A 147 25.92 -19.85 10.63
N ALA A 148 25.58 -20.15 9.38
CA ALA A 148 26.53 -20.72 8.39
C ALA A 148 27.59 -19.71 7.89
N MET A 149 27.45 -18.43 8.19
CA MET A 149 28.42 -17.37 7.83
C MET A 149 29.46 -17.09 8.93
N ILE A 150 29.32 -17.70 10.11
CA ILE A 150 30.24 -17.60 11.25
C ILE A 150 31.19 -18.78 11.23
#